data_d9b60cfa5861f054bc363a1dca84ec0f
#
_entry.id   d9b60cfa5861f054bc363a1dca84ec0f
#
_cell.length_a   1.000
_cell.length_b   1.000
_cell.length_c   1.000
_cell.angle_alpha   90.00
_cell.angle_beta   90.00
_cell.angle_gamma   90.00
#
_symmetry.space_group_name_H-M   'P 1'
#
loop_
_entity.id
_entity.type
_entity.pdbx_description
1 polymer ?
#
loop_
_entity_poly.entity_id
_entity_poly.type
_entity_poly.pdbx_seq_one_letter_code
_entity_poly.pdbx_strand_id
1 'polypeptide(L)'
;VALIIMSGSVCTGALINNTENDETPYFLTANHCYGGDEASWAFRFGWISPTNVCATTANSQSGPTNMTISGSTLKSRSSSSDFALVQINSFIPSSWDRVFAGWDKSDNTPEFQVGIHHPSGDVMKVCRDNDPALSTFYGGAAVWEINDANGGWEIGVTEGGSSGSPLFDQNGKIIGQLYAGSAACTGTVDN
;
A
#
# COMPACT_ATOMS: atom_id res chain seq x y z
N VAL A 1 -2.97 -1.30 -6.81
CA VAL A 1 -2.52 -1.91 -5.55
C VAL A 1 -2.49 -3.42 -5.72
N ALA A 2 -1.53 -4.09 -5.10
CA ALA A 2 -1.45 -5.54 -5.09
C ALA A 2 -0.94 -6.07 -3.74
N LEU A 3 -1.35 -7.29 -3.42
CA LEU A 3 -0.78 -8.07 -2.33
C LEU A 3 0.60 -8.59 -2.76
N ILE A 4 1.62 -8.40 -1.92
CA ILE A 4 2.91 -9.03 -2.06
C ILE A 4 2.93 -10.28 -1.20
N ILE A 5 3.24 -11.43 -1.81
CA ILE A 5 3.39 -12.71 -1.14
C ILE A 5 4.86 -13.08 -1.14
N MET A 6 5.41 -13.22 0.04
CA MET A 6 6.82 -13.52 0.29
C MET A 6 6.94 -14.85 1.05
N SER A 7 8.16 -15.33 1.27
CA SER A 7 8.37 -16.53 2.06
C SER A 7 8.01 -16.28 3.54
N GLY A 8 6.81 -16.69 3.94
CA GLY A 8 6.33 -16.62 5.33
C GLY A 8 5.74 -15.29 5.77
N SER A 9 5.59 -14.31 4.87
CA SER A 9 4.98 -13.01 5.19
C SER A 9 4.26 -12.41 3.98
N VAL A 10 3.48 -11.38 4.24
CA VAL A 10 2.78 -10.61 3.21
C VAL A 10 2.95 -9.12 3.47
N CYS A 11 2.95 -8.35 2.38
CA CYS A 11 2.92 -6.89 2.40
C CYS A 11 1.98 -6.39 1.30
N THR A 12 1.80 -5.10 1.24
CA THR A 12 1.05 -4.41 0.19
C THR A 12 1.96 -3.46 -0.58
N GLY A 13 1.58 -3.10 -1.77
CA GLY A 13 2.23 -2.04 -2.52
C GLY A 13 1.42 -1.62 -3.74
N ALA A 14 1.95 -0.70 -4.53
CA ALA A 14 1.26 -0.15 -5.68
C ALA A 14 2.17 0.02 -6.90
N LEU A 15 1.62 -0.20 -8.09
CA LEU A 15 2.24 0.27 -9.32
C LEU A 15 2.24 1.80 -9.33
N ILE A 16 3.39 2.39 -9.61
CA ILE A 16 3.53 3.83 -9.74
C ILE A 16 3.97 4.21 -11.15
N ASN A 17 3.48 5.35 -11.60
CA ASN A 17 3.91 5.93 -12.86
C ASN A 17 5.31 6.57 -12.72
N ASN A 18 6.01 6.67 -13.83
CA ASN A 18 7.27 7.41 -13.93
C ASN A 18 7.08 8.69 -14.75
N THR A 19 8.11 9.52 -14.84
CA THR A 19 8.07 10.79 -15.57
C THR A 19 8.01 10.62 -17.09
N GLU A 20 8.36 9.42 -17.60
CA GLU A 20 8.33 9.10 -19.02
C GLU A 20 6.97 8.55 -19.47
N ASN A 21 6.11 8.15 -18.53
CA ASN A 21 4.80 7.53 -18.78
C ASN A 21 4.89 6.31 -19.73
N ASP A 22 5.92 5.50 -19.55
CA ASP A 22 6.25 4.38 -20.43
C ASP A 22 5.70 3.03 -19.95
N GLU A 23 4.89 3.04 -18.90
CA GLU A 23 4.29 1.86 -18.25
C GLU A 23 5.34 0.86 -17.71
N THR A 24 6.57 1.29 -17.48
CA THR A 24 7.55 0.47 -16.76
C THR A 24 6.98 0.08 -15.40
N PRO A 25 6.90 -1.22 -15.05
CA PRO A 25 6.15 -1.68 -13.90
C PRO A 25 6.91 -1.46 -12.59
N TYR A 26 7.15 -0.20 -12.25
CA TYR A 26 7.66 0.17 -10.95
C TYR A 26 6.60 -0.06 -9.88
N PHE A 27 7.02 -0.67 -8.78
CA PHE A 27 6.15 -1.04 -7.69
C PHE A 27 6.72 -0.54 -6.37
N LEU A 28 5.97 0.34 -5.71
CA LEU A 28 6.33 0.96 -4.44
C LEU A 28 5.80 0.12 -3.28
N THR A 29 6.64 -0.11 -2.27
CA THR A 29 6.29 -0.78 -1.02
C THR A 29 7.20 -0.29 0.11
N ALA A 30 7.09 -0.89 1.31
CA ALA A 30 7.94 -0.55 2.46
C ALA A 30 9.30 -1.27 2.40
N ASN A 31 10.35 -0.61 2.93
CA ASN A 31 11.67 -1.21 3.04
C ASN A 31 11.71 -2.36 4.07
N HIS A 32 10.92 -2.29 5.14
CA HIS A 32 10.88 -3.38 6.12
C HIS A 32 10.23 -4.66 5.56
N CYS A 33 9.53 -4.59 4.42
CA CYS A 33 9.09 -5.76 3.66
C CYS A 33 10.24 -6.43 2.88
N TYR A 34 11.35 -5.72 2.66
CA TYR A 34 12.46 -6.19 1.85
C TYR A 34 13.40 -7.09 2.66
N GLY A 35 13.42 -8.37 2.31
CA GLY A 35 14.32 -9.37 2.90
C GLY A 35 15.54 -9.75 2.04
N GLY A 36 15.69 -9.16 0.84
CA GLY A 36 16.73 -9.55 -0.13
C GLY A 36 16.33 -10.72 -1.02
N ASP A 37 15.06 -11.05 -1.08
CA ASP A 37 14.46 -12.16 -1.83
C ASP A 37 13.41 -11.70 -2.86
N GLU A 38 13.43 -10.42 -3.24
CA GLU A 38 12.44 -9.81 -4.14
C GLU A 38 12.31 -10.51 -5.49
N ALA A 39 13.33 -11.25 -5.91
CA ALA A 39 13.26 -12.07 -7.10
C ALA A 39 12.26 -13.24 -6.99
N SER A 40 11.89 -13.61 -5.78
CA SER A 40 10.91 -14.67 -5.49
C SER A 40 9.52 -14.15 -5.13
N TRP A 41 9.35 -12.83 -4.98
CA TRP A 41 8.07 -12.25 -4.59
C TRP A 41 6.98 -12.54 -5.63
N ALA A 42 5.77 -12.81 -5.15
CA ALA A 42 4.59 -12.90 -6.01
C ALA A 42 3.67 -11.70 -5.74
N PHE A 43 3.23 -11.08 -6.83
CA PHE A 43 2.35 -9.91 -6.83
C PHE A 43 0.97 -10.34 -7.28
N ARG A 44 -0.01 -10.30 -6.39
CA ARG A 44 -1.40 -10.65 -6.68
C ARG A 44 -2.22 -9.38 -6.86
N PHE A 45 -2.58 -9.12 -8.10
CA PHE A 45 -3.50 -8.06 -8.51
C PHE A 45 -4.94 -8.55 -8.45
N GLY A 46 -5.89 -7.60 -8.40
CA GLY A 46 -7.31 -7.93 -8.43
C GLY A 46 -7.80 -8.86 -7.30
N TRP A 47 -7.05 -8.96 -6.21
CA TRP A 47 -7.44 -9.70 -5.02
C TRP A 47 -8.50 -8.89 -4.26
N ILE A 48 -9.73 -8.90 -4.81
CA ILE A 48 -10.87 -8.09 -4.38
C ILE A 48 -12.04 -9.02 -4.11
N SER A 49 -12.84 -8.71 -3.09
CA SER A 49 -14.07 -9.45 -2.82
C SER A 49 -15.01 -9.40 -4.04
N PRO A 50 -15.56 -10.52 -4.47
CA PRO A 50 -16.50 -10.54 -5.59
C PRO A 50 -17.86 -9.88 -5.25
N THR A 51 -18.10 -9.59 -3.98
CA THR A 51 -19.34 -8.96 -3.49
C THR A 51 -19.01 -7.64 -2.80
N ASN A 52 -19.74 -6.58 -3.18
CA ASN A 52 -19.59 -5.23 -2.61
C ASN A 52 -20.33 -5.09 -1.26
N VAL A 53 -20.11 -6.01 -0.34
CA VAL A 53 -20.67 -5.90 1.01
C VAL A 53 -19.59 -5.43 1.97
N CYS A 54 -19.97 -4.53 2.89
CA CYS A 54 -19.10 -4.17 4.00
C CYS A 54 -18.63 -5.41 4.73
N ALA A 55 -17.39 -5.41 5.18
CA ALA A 55 -16.80 -6.52 5.90
C ALA A 55 -17.70 -6.94 7.05
N THR A 56 -18.08 -8.20 7.02
CA THR A 56 -18.67 -8.89 8.15
C THR A 56 -17.56 -9.73 8.79
N THR A 57 -17.82 -10.37 9.91
CA THR A 57 -16.90 -11.35 10.51
C THR A 57 -16.73 -12.61 9.66
N ALA A 58 -17.40 -12.70 8.50
CA ALA A 58 -17.24 -13.80 7.56
C ALA A 58 -15.89 -13.69 6.84
N ASN A 59 -15.24 -14.83 6.58
CA ASN A 59 -13.99 -14.91 5.86
C ASN A 59 -14.16 -14.34 4.43
N SER A 60 -13.47 -13.25 4.13
CA SER A 60 -13.51 -12.57 2.84
C SER A 60 -12.47 -13.06 1.83
N GLN A 61 -11.73 -14.11 2.14
CA GLN A 61 -10.66 -14.67 1.30
C GLN A 61 -11.17 -15.50 0.12
N SER A 62 -12.11 -15.00 -0.64
CA SER A 62 -12.69 -15.69 -1.81
C SER A 62 -12.49 -14.97 -3.13
N GLY A 63 -11.59 -13.97 -3.19
CA GLY A 63 -11.30 -13.25 -4.42
C GLY A 63 -10.57 -14.10 -5.48
N PRO A 64 -10.49 -13.63 -6.73
CA PRO A 64 -9.78 -14.32 -7.79
C PRO A 64 -8.26 -14.30 -7.54
N THR A 65 -7.56 -15.40 -7.84
CA THR A 65 -6.12 -15.55 -7.66
C THR A 65 -5.33 -15.63 -8.97
N ASN A 66 -6.02 -15.63 -10.10
CA ASN A 66 -5.44 -15.83 -11.43
C ASN A 66 -4.62 -14.64 -11.94
N MET A 67 -4.75 -13.45 -11.32
CA MET A 67 -3.94 -12.26 -11.63
C MET A 67 -2.69 -12.20 -10.73
N THR A 68 -1.89 -13.25 -10.75
CA THR A 68 -0.66 -13.34 -9.95
C THR A 68 0.55 -13.52 -10.86
N ILE A 69 1.58 -12.70 -10.67
CA ILE A 69 2.88 -12.80 -11.36
C ILE A 69 4.00 -12.78 -10.33
N SER A 70 5.17 -13.29 -10.70
CA SER A 70 6.29 -13.41 -9.79
C SER A 70 7.56 -12.79 -10.35
N GLY A 71 8.43 -12.40 -9.43
CA GLY A 71 9.76 -11.90 -9.72
C GLY A 71 9.82 -10.40 -9.88
N SER A 72 10.75 -9.80 -9.17
CA SER A 72 11.08 -8.37 -9.30
C SER A 72 12.56 -8.13 -9.11
N THR A 73 12.99 -6.92 -9.40
CA THR A 73 14.36 -6.45 -9.22
C THR A 73 14.33 -5.16 -8.43
N LEU A 74 15.11 -5.09 -7.36
CA LEU A 74 15.26 -3.88 -6.56
C LEU A 74 15.81 -2.72 -7.41
N LYS A 75 15.20 -1.56 -7.33
CA LYS A 75 15.66 -0.33 -7.97
C LYS A 75 16.24 0.65 -6.97
N SER A 76 15.55 0.87 -5.86
CA SER A 76 15.98 1.75 -4.81
C SER A 76 15.29 1.42 -3.51
N ARG A 77 15.93 1.72 -2.38
CA ARG A 77 15.32 1.61 -1.07
C ARG A 77 16.00 2.53 -0.06
N SER A 78 15.32 2.85 1.00
CA SER A 78 15.87 3.59 2.12
C SER A 78 15.29 3.05 3.42
N SER A 79 16.15 2.68 4.36
CA SER A 79 15.73 2.33 5.71
C SER A 79 15.34 3.54 6.55
N SER A 80 15.83 4.73 6.19
CA SER A 80 15.53 5.97 6.93
C SER A 80 14.17 6.57 6.60
N SER A 81 13.57 6.22 5.48
CA SER A 81 12.21 6.61 5.08
C SER A 81 11.33 5.40 4.79
N ASP A 82 11.84 4.22 5.09
CA ASP A 82 11.17 2.93 4.96
C ASP A 82 10.56 2.65 3.58
N PHE A 83 11.04 3.25 2.50
CA PHE A 83 10.53 2.92 1.18
C PHE A 83 11.39 1.86 0.46
N ALA A 84 10.74 1.04 -0.35
CA ALA A 84 11.38 0.19 -1.34
C ALA A 84 10.67 0.31 -2.68
N LEU A 85 11.46 0.50 -3.74
CA LEU A 85 11.01 0.52 -5.13
C LEU A 85 11.59 -0.68 -5.85
N VAL A 86 10.74 -1.55 -6.34
CA VAL A 86 11.13 -2.67 -7.18
C VAL A 86 10.54 -2.50 -8.58
N GLN A 87 11.12 -3.16 -9.56
CA GLN A 87 10.52 -3.32 -10.88
C GLN A 87 10.08 -4.76 -11.04
N ILE A 88 8.80 -4.97 -11.34
CA ILE A 88 8.28 -6.31 -11.66
C ILE A 88 8.91 -6.77 -12.97
N ASN A 89 9.45 -7.99 -12.99
CA ASN A 89 10.21 -8.50 -14.15
C ASN A 89 9.30 -8.97 -15.29
N SER A 90 8.06 -9.31 -14.97
CA SER A 90 7.09 -9.83 -15.92
C SER A 90 6.21 -8.74 -16.50
N PHE A 91 5.76 -8.91 -17.74
CA PHE A 91 4.73 -8.06 -18.34
C PHE A 91 3.40 -8.23 -17.58
N ILE A 92 2.76 -7.12 -17.22
CA ILE A 92 1.43 -7.11 -16.61
C ILE A 92 0.40 -6.92 -17.73
N PRO A 93 -0.50 -7.89 -17.96
CA PRO A 93 -1.48 -7.79 -19.04
C PRO A 93 -2.40 -6.56 -18.87
N SER A 94 -2.68 -5.85 -19.94
CA SER A 94 -3.64 -4.73 -19.93
C SER A 94 -5.05 -5.17 -19.55
N SER A 95 -5.40 -6.42 -19.84
CA SER A 95 -6.68 -7.03 -19.44
C SER A 95 -6.88 -7.16 -17.93
N TRP A 96 -5.85 -6.86 -17.13
CA TRP A 96 -5.96 -6.83 -15.66
C TRP A 96 -6.37 -5.46 -15.13
N ASP A 97 -6.77 -4.52 -16.01
CA ASP A 97 -7.16 -3.14 -15.67
C ASP A 97 -6.10 -2.45 -14.80
N ARG A 98 -4.81 -2.69 -15.14
CA ARG A 98 -3.69 -2.12 -14.40
C ARG A 98 -3.71 -0.59 -14.45
N VAL A 99 -3.49 0.02 -13.32
CA VAL A 99 -3.35 1.46 -13.18
C VAL A 99 -1.99 1.77 -12.55
N PHE A 100 -1.27 2.69 -13.13
CA PHE A 100 -0.03 3.25 -12.58
C PHE A 100 -0.38 4.54 -11.85
N ALA A 101 -0.28 4.54 -10.54
CA ALA A 101 -0.67 5.69 -9.74
C ALA A 101 0.29 6.86 -9.94
N GLY A 102 -0.26 8.05 -10.03
CA GLY A 102 0.51 9.29 -9.88
C GLY A 102 1.00 9.45 -8.45
N TRP A 103 2.01 10.28 -8.25
CA TRP A 103 2.56 10.57 -6.93
C TRP A 103 2.87 12.04 -6.78
N ASP A 104 2.89 12.51 -5.54
CA ASP A 104 3.27 13.86 -5.16
C ASP A 104 4.31 13.80 -4.04
N LYS A 105 5.45 14.44 -4.26
CA LYS A 105 6.55 14.52 -3.29
C LYS A 105 6.60 15.87 -2.57
N SER A 106 5.61 16.71 -2.77
CA SER A 106 5.53 17.99 -2.07
C SER A 106 5.19 17.76 -0.60
N ASP A 107 5.55 18.73 0.24
CA ASP A 107 5.21 18.71 1.66
C ASP A 107 3.83 19.37 1.92
N ASN A 108 2.97 19.42 0.90
CA ASN A 108 1.62 19.95 1.05
C ASN A 108 0.78 19.00 1.90
N THR A 109 0.25 19.50 2.99
CA THR A 109 -0.65 18.74 3.84
C THR A 109 -1.90 18.32 3.06
N PRO A 110 -2.25 17.04 3.01
CA PRO A 110 -3.47 16.59 2.35
C PRO A 110 -4.71 17.07 3.12
N GLU A 111 -5.81 17.32 2.40
CA GLU A 111 -7.09 17.68 3.02
C GLU A 111 -7.75 16.48 3.70
N PHE A 112 -7.60 15.32 3.10
CA PHE A 112 -7.97 14.00 3.60
C PHE A 112 -7.11 12.96 2.90
N GLN A 113 -7.07 11.75 3.42
CA GLN A 113 -6.27 10.68 2.84
C GLN A 113 -7.00 9.34 2.81
N VAL A 114 -6.60 8.52 1.84
CA VAL A 114 -7.16 7.19 1.63
C VAL A 114 -6.02 6.17 1.53
N GLY A 115 -6.09 5.13 2.34
CA GLY A 115 -5.23 3.95 2.22
C GLY A 115 -5.96 2.82 1.46
N ILE A 116 -5.25 2.12 0.58
CA ILE A 116 -5.75 0.93 -0.11
C ILE A 116 -4.75 -0.20 0.16
N HIS A 117 -5.20 -1.28 0.80
CA HIS A 117 -4.29 -2.25 1.39
C HIS A 117 -4.87 -3.68 1.44
N HIS A 118 -4.03 -4.63 1.83
CA HIS A 118 -4.35 -6.05 2.03
C HIS A 118 -4.03 -6.48 3.47
N PRO A 119 -4.87 -6.11 4.45
CA PRO A 119 -4.63 -6.45 5.85
C PRO A 119 -4.64 -7.96 6.04
N SER A 120 -3.63 -8.47 6.74
CA SER A 120 -3.46 -9.92 7.01
C SER A 120 -3.46 -10.81 5.75
N GLY A 121 -3.16 -10.22 4.57
CA GLY A 121 -3.24 -10.89 3.27
C GLY A 121 -4.66 -11.12 2.77
N ASP A 122 -5.65 -10.51 3.39
CA ASP A 122 -7.05 -10.56 2.97
C ASP A 122 -7.27 -9.79 1.66
N VAL A 123 -8.47 -9.90 1.10
CA VAL A 123 -8.90 -9.11 -0.06
C VAL A 123 -8.73 -7.61 0.21
N MET A 124 -8.58 -6.86 -0.86
CA MET A 124 -8.37 -5.42 -0.81
C MET A 124 -9.38 -4.73 0.09
N LYS A 125 -8.88 -3.89 0.97
CA LYS A 125 -9.65 -3.00 1.86
C LYS A 125 -9.26 -1.56 1.61
N VAL A 126 -10.13 -0.68 2.06
CA VAL A 126 -9.94 0.78 2.02
C VAL A 126 -10.07 1.32 3.43
N CYS A 127 -9.14 2.16 3.83
CA CYS A 127 -9.27 3.00 5.01
C CYS A 127 -9.26 4.47 4.58
N ARG A 128 -9.93 5.32 5.34
CA ARG A 128 -10.01 6.75 5.07
C ARG A 128 -9.98 7.54 6.39
N ASP A 129 -9.19 8.58 6.35
CA ASP A 129 -9.18 9.66 7.34
C ASP A 129 -9.68 10.92 6.63
N ASN A 130 -10.67 11.60 7.21
CA ASN A 130 -11.32 12.78 6.65
C ASN A 130 -10.62 14.08 7.07
N ASP A 131 -9.67 14.00 7.99
CA ASP A 131 -8.94 15.14 8.51
C ASP A 131 -7.54 15.23 7.89
N PRO A 132 -6.91 16.41 7.89
CA PRO A 132 -5.53 16.57 7.41
C PRO A 132 -4.54 15.75 8.22
N ALA A 133 -3.71 14.94 7.55
CA ALA A 133 -2.63 14.21 8.18
C ALA A 133 -1.61 15.16 8.84
N LEU A 134 -0.99 14.75 9.92
CA LEU A 134 0.02 15.53 10.62
C LEU A 134 1.42 15.21 10.07
N SER A 135 2.14 16.26 9.63
CA SER A 135 3.56 16.11 9.28
C SER A 135 4.38 16.04 10.57
N THR A 136 5.09 14.94 10.78
CA THR A 136 5.88 14.68 12.00
C THR A 136 7.08 13.77 11.70
N PHE A 137 7.73 13.25 12.75
CA PHE A 137 8.82 12.29 12.65
C PHE A 137 8.51 11.02 13.43
N TYR A 138 8.75 9.88 12.80
CA TYR A 138 8.70 8.57 13.44
C TYR A 138 9.98 7.79 13.11
N GLY A 139 10.66 7.27 14.14
CA GLY A 139 11.93 6.54 13.95
C GLY A 139 13.05 7.33 13.25
N GLY A 140 12.94 8.67 13.22
CA GLY A 140 13.86 9.56 12.49
C GLY A 140 13.47 9.83 11.03
N ALA A 141 12.43 9.20 10.51
CA ALA A 141 11.83 9.49 9.21
C ALA A 141 10.81 10.62 9.31
N ALA A 142 10.73 11.47 8.30
CA ALA A 142 9.59 12.37 8.12
C ALA A 142 8.39 11.55 7.64
N VAL A 143 7.26 11.69 8.29
CA VAL A 143 6.05 10.90 8.03
C VAL A 143 4.78 11.76 8.02
N TRP A 144 3.76 11.25 7.35
CA TRP A 144 2.38 11.65 7.54
C TRP A 144 1.78 10.76 8.63
N GLU A 145 1.38 11.34 9.74
CA GLU A 145 0.76 10.62 10.85
C GLU A 145 -0.77 10.77 10.78
N ILE A 146 -1.45 9.64 10.80
CA ILE A 146 -2.89 9.52 10.98
C ILE A 146 -3.13 9.31 12.48
N ASN A 147 -3.56 10.33 13.21
CA ASN A 147 -3.52 10.32 14.66
C ASN A 147 -4.88 10.55 15.34
N ASP A 148 -4.99 10.10 16.58
CA ASP A 148 -6.21 10.20 17.39
C ASP A 148 -6.64 11.63 17.71
N ALA A 149 -5.75 12.63 17.63
CA ALA A 149 -6.09 14.00 17.94
C ALA A 149 -7.16 14.57 17.00
N ASN A 150 -7.21 14.00 15.77
CA ASN A 150 -8.19 14.34 14.75
C ASN A 150 -9.12 13.17 14.39
N GLY A 151 -9.13 12.08 15.19
CA GLY A 151 -10.01 10.92 14.97
C GLY A 151 -9.35 9.70 14.36
N GLY A 152 -8.19 9.83 13.73
CA GLY A 152 -7.50 8.75 13.03
C GLY A 152 -8.31 8.21 11.84
N TRP A 153 -8.21 6.94 11.54
CA TRP A 153 -9.04 6.32 10.51
C TRP A 153 -10.52 6.28 10.90
N GLU A 154 -11.39 7.11 10.31
CA GLU A 154 -12.84 7.04 10.51
C GLU A 154 -13.50 5.91 9.75
N ILE A 155 -12.87 5.44 8.67
CA ILE A 155 -13.36 4.31 7.87
C ILE A 155 -12.25 3.29 7.72
N GLY A 156 -12.50 2.08 8.21
CA GLY A 156 -11.52 1.00 8.15
C GLY A 156 -10.31 1.25 9.05
N VAL A 157 -9.35 0.35 9.00
CA VAL A 157 -8.06 0.44 9.69
C VAL A 157 -7.03 -0.37 8.95
N THR A 158 -5.76 -0.12 9.15
CA THR A 158 -4.68 -0.99 8.69
C THR A 158 -4.38 -2.09 9.70
N GLU A 159 -3.68 -3.11 9.29
CA GLU A 159 -3.21 -4.22 10.15
C GLU A 159 -1.90 -4.80 9.58
N GLY A 160 -1.33 -5.79 10.23
CA GLY A 160 -0.21 -6.56 9.67
C GLY A 160 -0.49 -7.01 8.24
N GLY A 161 0.46 -6.89 7.32
CA GLY A 161 0.24 -7.13 5.88
C GLY A 161 -0.15 -5.88 5.08
N SER A 162 -0.67 -4.83 5.72
CA SER A 162 -0.89 -3.54 5.09
C SER A 162 0.41 -2.76 4.82
N SER A 163 1.50 -3.15 5.42
CA SER A 163 2.84 -2.57 5.26
C SER A 163 3.16 -2.27 3.80
N GLY A 164 3.62 -1.04 3.51
CA GLY A 164 3.92 -0.58 2.15
C GLY A 164 2.71 -0.16 1.32
N SER A 165 1.50 -0.23 1.86
CA SER A 165 0.30 0.25 1.17
C SER A 165 0.40 1.74 0.85
N PRO A 166 -0.09 2.18 -0.32
CA PRO A 166 -0.07 3.58 -0.71
C PRO A 166 -1.05 4.41 0.12
N LEU A 167 -0.62 5.61 0.50
CA LEU A 167 -1.45 6.67 1.03
C LEU A 167 -1.74 7.67 -0.10
N PHE A 168 -3.00 7.85 -0.42
CA PHE A 168 -3.46 8.78 -1.46
C PHE A 168 -4.00 10.07 -0.85
N ASP A 169 -3.69 11.20 -1.47
CA ASP A 169 -4.29 12.50 -1.20
C ASP A 169 -5.68 12.65 -1.86
N GLN A 170 -6.31 13.80 -1.66
CA GLN A 170 -7.59 14.18 -2.28
C GLN A 170 -7.58 14.22 -3.82
N ASN A 171 -6.41 14.25 -4.44
CA ASN A 171 -6.23 14.25 -5.89
C ASN A 171 -5.97 12.84 -6.46
N GLY A 172 -5.96 11.81 -5.60
CA GLY A 172 -5.63 10.44 -5.96
C GLY A 172 -4.16 10.21 -6.27
N LYS A 173 -3.26 11.04 -5.75
CA LYS A 173 -1.82 10.87 -5.87
C LYS A 173 -1.25 10.23 -4.62
N ILE A 174 -0.29 9.34 -4.80
CA ILE A 174 0.45 8.74 -3.68
C ILE A 174 1.35 9.81 -3.06
N ILE A 175 1.19 10.03 -1.76
CA ILE A 175 1.99 10.95 -0.95
C ILE A 175 2.89 10.22 0.06
N GLY A 176 2.70 8.92 0.22
CA GLY A 176 3.48 8.08 1.12
C GLY A 176 3.12 6.61 0.98
N GLN A 177 3.78 5.79 1.78
CA GLN A 177 3.48 4.38 1.94
C GLN A 177 3.48 4.03 3.44
N LEU A 178 2.69 3.05 3.85
CA LEU A 178 2.58 2.67 5.26
C LEU A 178 3.91 2.13 5.81
N TYR A 179 4.50 2.88 6.73
CA TYR A 179 5.72 2.54 7.44
C TYR A 179 5.42 1.69 8.68
N ALA A 180 4.64 2.24 9.59
CA ALA A 180 4.35 1.61 10.86
C ALA A 180 3.05 2.19 11.44
N GLY A 181 2.53 1.56 12.47
CA GLY A 181 1.39 2.06 13.20
C GLY A 181 0.89 1.07 14.22
N SER A 182 -0.03 1.52 15.02
CA SER A 182 -0.75 0.72 16.01
C SER A 182 -2.22 0.53 15.64
N ALA A 183 -2.60 0.96 14.44
CA ALA A 183 -3.97 0.75 13.96
C ALA A 183 -4.30 -0.74 13.89
N ALA A 184 -5.49 -1.05 14.34
CA ALA A 184 -6.09 -2.37 14.34
C ALA A 184 -7.60 -2.20 14.54
N CYS A 185 -8.36 -3.28 14.58
CA CYS A 185 -9.79 -3.19 14.94
C CYS A 185 -10.08 -2.54 16.32
N THR A 186 -9.04 -2.30 17.12
CA THR A 186 -9.13 -1.67 18.45
C THR A 186 -8.46 -0.30 18.54
N GLY A 187 -7.86 0.22 17.44
CA GLY A 187 -7.17 1.50 17.39
C GLY A 187 -7.02 1.98 15.95
N THR A 188 -6.94 3.29 15.74
CA THR A 188 -7.08 3.92 14.41
C THR A 188 -5.87 4.77 13.99
N VAL A 189 -4.71 4.65 14.67
CA VAL A 189 -3.51 5.48 14.47
C VAL A 189 -2.44 4.78 13.64
N ASP A 190 -1.93 5.45 12.62
CA ASP A 190 -0.82 5.00 11.77
C ASP A 190 0.17 6.11 11.39
N ASN A 191 1.36 5.69 10.94
CA ASN A 191 2.46 6.54 10.45
C ASN A 191 2.94 6.11 9.06
#